data_eb1e55cbbb68e2996250ef208d313e1e
#
_entry.id   eb1e55cbbb68e2996250ef208d313e1e
#
_cell.length_a   1.000
_cell.length_b   1.000
_cell.length_c   1.000
_cell.angle_alpha   90.00
_cell.angle_beta   90.00
_cell.angle_gamma   90.00
#
_symmetry.space_group_name_H-M   'P 1'
#
loop_
_entity.id
_entity.type
_entity.pdbx_description
1 polymer ?
#
loop_
_entity_poly.entity_id
_entity_poly.type
_entity_poly.pdbx_seq_one_letter_code
_entity_poly.pdbx_strand_id
1 'polypeptide(L)'
;MTDAYQEIIITKWDQWKDEINSLKPNEWVFRGQADSTWKLETTIDRHFEYVKQIASIAGLNRNDRAERMLKDFKRGAHLYLKNLPKDTDILEWYAIMQHYQAPTRMLDITFSSNIALYFALNGGKTECAVFAFNRKNLEKVDRNNGIMNLAVNLFKDKRELSSFIHPYNTKMSNERQMYQRGAFLVPSNIYETFDEILSRYPKEDNCCKKFIIEKSLRKEGLKQLLDMNITSRTLFPGLDGYCRSLHEYYTALLQDIPSQ
;
A
#
# COMPACT_ATOMS: atom_id res chain seq x y z
N MET A 1 -1.84 12.37 18.33
CA MET A 1 -1.45 12.21 16.91
C MET A 1 -0.11 11.50 16.92
N THR A 2 -0.03 10.39 16.25
CA THR A 2 1.13 9.49 16.31
C THR A 2 2.26 10.05 15.43
N ASP A 3 3.36 10.46 16.05
CA ASP A 3 4.55 10.97 15.36
C ASP A 3 5.38 9.82 14.73
N ALA A 4 4.70 8.89 14.07
CA ALA A 4 5.33 7.70 13.49
C ALA A 4 6.22 8.00 12.27
N TYR A 5 6.09 9.17 11.66
CA TYR A 5 6.81 9.54 10.44
C TYR A 5 7.10 11.03 10.38
N GLN A 6 8.14 11.37 9.62
CA GLN A 6 8.45 12.74 9.26
C GLN A 6 7.50 13.17 8.13
N GLU A 7 6.73 14.24 8.33
CA GLU A 7 5.94 14.86 7.28
C GLU A 7 6.77 15.92 6.54
N ILE A 8 6.74 15.87 5.20
CA ILE A 8 7.45 16.77 4.31
C ILE A 8 6.44 17.29 3.30
N ILE A 9 6.22 18.62 3.29
CA ILE A 9 5.31 19.26 2.34
C ILE A 9 6.06 19.53 1.04
N ILE A 10 5.53 19.03 -0.07
CA ILE A 10 6.08 19.19 -1.41
C ILE A 10 5.27 20.25 -2.15
N THR A 11 5.91 21.37 -2.41
CA THR A 11 5.32 22.55 -3.08
C THR A 11 5.87 22.78 -4.49
N LYS A 12 6.95 22.06 -4.88
CA LYS A 12 7.60 22.18 -6.18
C LYS A 12 8.01 20.80 -6.70
N TRP A 13 7.95 20.62 -8.01
CA TRP A 13 8.35 19.35 -8.64
C TRP A 13 9.83 19.00 -8.40
N ASP A 14 10.72 20.00 -8.45
CA ASP A 14 12.14 19.75 -8.19
C ASP A 14 12.39 19.30 -6.74
N GLN A 15 11.67 19.86 -5.78
CA GLN A 15 11.73 19.39 -4.39
C GLN A 15 11.35 17.91 -4.27
N TRP A 16 10.30 17.46 -4.98
CA TRP A 16 9.94 16.04 -5.01
C TRP A 16 11.10 15.18 -5.52
N LYS A 17 11.72 15.60 -6.64
CA LYS A 17 12.88 14.88 -7.20
C LYS A 17 14.06 14.81 -6.23
N ASP A 18 14.39 15.92 -5.58
CA ASP A 18 15.51 15.99 -4.65
C ASP A 18 15.28 15.10 -3.43
N GLU A 19 14.06 15.14 -2.85
CA GLU A 19 13.71 14.27 -1.73
C GLU A 19 13.80 12.78 -2.11
N ILE A 20 13.27 12.39 -3.26
CA ILE A 20 13.35 10.99 -3.72
C ILE A 20 14.79 10.58 -4.02
N ASN A 21 15.58 11.44 -4.66
CA ASN A 21 16.98 11.15 -4.96
C ASN A 21 17.85 11.05 -3.71
N SER A 22 17.46 11.67 -2.60
CA SER A 22 18.13 11.55 -1.31
C SER A 22 17.96 10.17 -0.66
N LEU A 23 16.95 9.39 -1.09
CA LEU A 23 16.65 8.08 -0.56
C LEU A 23 17.58 7.03 -1.18
N LYS A 24 18.17 6.17 -0.35
CA LYS A 24 19.05 5.11 -0.84
C LYS A 24 18.29 4.13 -1.72
N PRO A 25 18.75 3.85 -2.93
CA PRO A 25 18.11 2.90 -3.84
C PRO A 25 17.89 1.52 -3.19
N ASN A 26 16.76 0.88 -3.54
CA ASN A 26 16.39 -0.48 -3.09
C ASN A 26 16.16 -0.67 -1.57
N GLU A 27 16.32 0.38 -0.76
CA GLU A 27 15.97 0.32 0.67
C GLU A 27 14.52 0.74 0.93
N TRP A 28 13.96 1.57 0.07
CA TRP A 28 12.66 2.19 0.23
C TRP A 28 11.59 1.58 -0.66
N VAL A 29 10.38 1.53 -0.12
CA VAL A 29 9.16 1.18 -0.83
C VAL A 29 8.12 2.25 -0.56
N PHE A 30 7.16 2.40 -1.48
CA PHE A 30 6.29 3.56 -1.52
C PHE A 30 4.82 3.17 -1.62
N ARG A 31 3.94 4.03 -1.08
CA ARG A 31 2.50 3.92 -1.23
C ARG A 31 1.90 5.30 -1.47
N GLY A 32 1.12 5.45 -2.54
CA GLY A 32 0.35 6.65 -2.82
C GLY A 32 -1.06 6.58 -2.24
N GLN A 33 -1.55 7.69 -1.71
CA GLN A 33 -2.93 7.90 -1.29
C GLN A 33 -3.46 9.21 -1.87
N ALA A 34 -4.67 9.16 -2.44
CA ALA A 34 -5.28 10.29 -3.14
C ALA A 34 -5.74 11.44 -2.21
N ASP A 35 -5.76 11.19 -0.90
CA ASP A 35 -6.06 12.18 0.14
C ASP A 35 -5.01 12.04 1.26
N SER A 36 -4.35 13.14 1.61
CA SER A 36 -3.29 13.19 2.62
C SER A 36 -3.79 12.93 4.04
N THR A 37 -5.10 13.07 4.28
CA THR A 37 -5.73 12.85 5.59
C THR A 37 -6.07 11.39 5.86
N TRP A 38 -6.04 10.53 4.85
CA TRP A 38 -6.36 9.12 5.02
C TRP A 38 -5.32 8.40 5.87
N LYS A 39 -5.81 7.55 6.74
CA LYS A 39 -4.99 6.64 7.53
C LYS A 39 -4.44 5.51 6.65
N LEU A 40 -3.34 4.92 7.11
CA LEU A 40 -2.80 3.69 6.54
C LEU A 40 -3.64 2.49 7.04
N GLU A 41 -4.70 2.18 6.32
CA GLU A 41 -5.60 1.07 6.65
C GLU A 41 -5.53 -0.03 5.61
N THR A 42 -5.51 -1.28 6.08
CA THR A 42 -5.63 -2.44 5.21
C THR A 42 -7.08 -2.63 4.73
N THR A 43 -7.30 -3.42 3.69
CA THR A 43 -8.66 -3.66 3.20
C THR A 43 -9.53 -4.37 4.23
N ILE A 44 -8.95 -5.21 5.08
CA ILE A 44 -9.69 -5.89 6.14
C ILE A 44 -10.06 -4.95 7.30
N ASP A 45 -9.23 -3.94 7.60
CA ASP A 45 -9.56 -2.94 8.61
C ASP A 45 -10.80 -2.15 8.19
N ARG A 46 -10.83 -1.66 6.94
CA ARG A 46 -12.01 -0.98 6.38
C ARG A 46 -13.24 -1.87 6.35
N HIS A 47 -13.07 -3.16 6.04
CA HIS A 47 -14.17 -4.12 6.08
C HIS A 47 -14.74 -4.27 7.49
N PHE A 48 -13.91 -4.37 8.52
CA PHE A 48 -14.38 -4.49 9.91
C PHE A 48 -15.06 -3.21 10.40
N GLU A 49 -14.56 -2.04 10.05
CA GLU A 49 -15.24 -0.78 10.39
C GLU A 49 -16.60 -0.67 9.70
N TYR A 50 -16.71 -1.05 8.44
CA TYR A 50 -17.99 -1.13 7.75
C TYR A 50 -18.97 -2.11 8.42
N VAL A 51 -18.50 -3.31 8.79
CA VAL A 51 -19.35 -4.30 9.47
C VAL A 51 -19.83 -3.80 10.83
N LYS A 52 -19.01 -3.10 11.60
CA LYS A 52 -19.43 -2.50 12.88
C LYS A 52 -20.56 -1.48 12.68
N GLN A 53 -20.48 -0.67 11.63
CA GLN A 53 -21.50 0.35 11.33
C GLN A 53 -22.86 -0.25 11.00
N ILE A 54 -22.89 -1.36 10.24
CA ILE A 54 -24.15 -1.93 9.74
C ILE A 54 -24.79 -2.98 10.67
N ALA A 55 -24.00 -3.63 11.52
CA ALA A 55 -24.48 -4.82 12.23
C ALA A 55 -24.45 -4.70 13.76
N SER A 56 -24.00 -3.59 14.36
CA SER A 56 -23.90 -3.38 15.82
C SER A 56 -23.35 -4.61 16.58
N ILE A 57 -22.42 -5.36 15.96
CA ILE A 57 -21.91 -6.62 16.51
C ILE A 57 -20.89 -6.31 17.59
N ALA A 58 -21.33 -6.37 18.84
CA ALA A 58 -20.45 -6.40 20.00
C ALA A 58 -19.67 -7.73 20.03
N GLY A 59 -18.35 -7.67 20.28
CA GLY A 59 -17.52 -8.88 20.47
C GLY A 59 -17.07 -9.57 19.20
N LEU A 60 -16.98 -8.87 18.08
CA LEU A 60 -16.44 -9.42 16.83
C LEU A 60 -14.97 -9.83 17.00
N ASN A 61 -14.69 -11.14 17.02
CA ASN A 61 -13.31 -11.61 16.94
C ASN A 61 -12.77 -11.41 15.51
N ARG A 62 -11.91 -10.41 15.33
CA ARG A 62 -11.34 -10.06 14.03
C ARG A 62 -10.49 -11.18 13.46
N ASN A 63 -9.73 -11.89 14.31
CA ASN A 63 -8.86 -12.97 13.86
C ASN A 63 -9.67 -14.15 13.32
N ASP A 64 -10.67 -14.63 14.07
CA ASP A 64 -11.52 -15.75 13.66
C ASP A 64 -12.23 -15.46 12.33
N ARG A 65 -12.65 -14.22 12.12
CA ARG A 65 -13.26 -13.81 10.84
C ARG A 65 -12.27 -13.81 9.70
N ALA A 66 -11.08 -13.25 9.91
CA ALA A 66 -10.04 -13.24 8.87
C ALA A 66 -9.62 -14.66 8.48
N GLU A 67 -9.46 -15.56 9.46
CA GLU A 67 -9.16 -16.96 9.24
C GLU A 67 -10.29 -17.67 8.47
N ARG A 68 -11.54 -17.42 8.85
CA ARG A 68 -12.69 -17.98 8.14
C ARG A 68 -12.74 -17.49 6.70
N MET A 69 -12.54 -16.19 6.45
CA MET A 69 -12.49 -15.63 5.08
C MET A 69 -11.39 -16.28 4.25
N LEU A 70 -10.19 -16.47 4.82
CA LEU A 70 -9.10 -17.17 4.14
C LEU A 70 -9.46 -18.63 3.85
N LYS A 71 -10.05 -19.34 4.80
CA LYS A 71 -10.49 -20.74 4.65
C LYS A 71 -11.55 -20.87 3.55
N ASP A 72 -12.55 -19.99 3.54
CA ASP A 72 -13.61 -20.00 2.53
C ASP A 72 -13.06 -19.65 1.15
N PHE A 73 -12.13 -18.68 1.06
CA PHE A 73 -11.45 -18.37 -0.19
C PHE A 73 -10.67 -19.58 -0.73
N LYS A 74 -9.83 -20.20 0.10
CA LYS A 74 -9.06 -21.40 -0.28
C LYS A 74 -9.98 -22.52 -0.81
N ARG A 75 -11.11 -22.74 -0.12
CA ARG A 75 -12.08 -23.78 -0.50
C ARG A 75 -12.70 -23.54 -1.89
N GLY A 76 -12.92 -22.26 -2.27
CA GLY A 76 -13.53 -21.90 -3.56
C GLY A 76 -12.50 -21.63 -4.67
N ALA A 77 -11.29 -21.28 -4.35
CA ALA A 77 -10.28 -20.79 -5.31
C ALA A 77 -9.96 -21.80 -6.43
N HIS A 78 -9.99 -23.11 -6.13
CA HIS A 78 -9.74 -24.18 -7.12
C HIS A 78 -10.73 -24.18 -8.30
N LEU A 79 -11.88 -23.56 -8.15
CA LEU A 79 -12.86 -23.44 -9.24
C LEU A 79 -12.46 -22.38 -10.27
N TYR A 80 -11.57 -21.45 -9.90
CA TYR A 80 -11.23 -20.27 -10.70
C TYR A 80 -9.75 -20.21 -11.08
N LEU A 81 -8.86 -20.85 -10.31
CA LEU A 81 -7.42 -20.76 -10.47
C LEU A 81 -6.81 -22.11 -10.83
N LYS A 82 -5.98 -22.13 -11.88
CA LYS A 82 -5.27 -23.35 -12.32
C LYS A 82 -4.10 -23.71 -11.39
N ASN A 83 -3.38 -22.71 -10.89
CA ASN A 83 -2.22 -22.90 -10.04
C ASN A 83 -2.53 -22.31 -8.66
N LEU A 84 -2.50 -23.16 -7.64
CA LEU A 84 -2.76 -22.78 -6.27
C LEU A 84 -1.44 -22.79 -5.45
N PRO A 85 -1.27 -21.85 -4.50
CA PRO A 85 -0.17 -21.95 -3.53
C PRO A 85 -0.29 -23.20 -2.67
N LYS A 86 0.83 -23.61 -2.06
CA LYS A 86 0.77 -24.63 -1.00
C LYS A 86 -0.15 -24.12 0.12
N ASP A 87 -0.86 -25.03 0.78
CA ASP A 87 -1.81 -24.66 1.84
C ASP A 87 -1.13 -23.91 2.99
N THR A 88 0.13 -24.20 3.25
CA THR A 88 0.96 -23.54 4.26
C THR A 88 1.47 -22.16 3.87
N ASP A 89 1.41 -21.76 2.58
CA ASP A 89 1.92 -20.48 2.09
C ASP A 89 0.88 -19.36 2.26
N ILE A 90 0.54 -19.04 3.51
CA ILE A 90 -0.55 -18.11 3.87
C ILE A 90 -0.39 -16.74 3.20
N LEU A 91 0.84 -16.23 3.09
CA LEU A 91 1.09 -14.93 2.46
C LEU A 91 0.80 -14.93 0.96
N GLU A 92 1.10 -16.03 0.25
CA GLU A 92 0.72 -16.18 -1.16
C GLU A 92 -0.80 -16.21 -1.33
N TRP A 93 -1.51 -16.89 -0.44
CA TRP A 93 -2.97 -16.89 -0.44
C TRP A 93 -3.55 -15.49 -0.23
N TYR A 94 -3.01 -14.73 0.74
CA TYR A 94 -3.43 -13.34 0.94
C TYR A 94 -3.08 -12.44 -0.25
N ALA A 95 -1.94 -12.65 -0.92
CA ALA A 95 -1.58 -11.89 -2.11
C ALA A 95 -2.57 -12.13 -3.27
N ILE A 96 -3.02 -13.38 -3.45
CA ILE A 96 -4.07 -13.70 -4.43
C ILE A 96 -5.41 -13.05 -4.02
N MET A 97 -5.81 -13.17 -2.76
CA MET A 97 -7.02 -12.52 -2.23
C MET A 97 -7.00 -11.01 -2.51
N GLN A 98 -5.87 -10.34 -2.22
CA GLN A 98 -5.68 -8.92 -2.45
C GLN A 98 -5.79 -8.56 -3.92
N HIS A 99 -5.20 -9.37 -4.81
CA HIS A 99 -5.28 -9.16 -6.26
C HIS A 99 -6.73 -9.17 -6.76
N TYR A 100 -7.55 -10.06 -6.23
CA TYR A 100 -8.98 -10.16 -6.56
C TYR A 100 -9.88 -9.33 -5.63
N GLN A 101 -9.31 -8.35 -4.92
CA GLN A 101 -10.03 -7.36 -4.08
C GLN A 101 -10.76 -7.95 -2.87
N ALA A 102 -10.44 -9.17 -2.47
CA ALA A 102 -10.93 -9.70 -1.19
C ALA A 102 -10.26 -8.96 -0.02
N PRO A 103 -10.94 -8.79 1.13
CA PRO A 103 -10.36 -8.13 2.29
C PRO A 103 -9.16 -8.89 2.84
N THR A 104 -8.03 -8.23 2.96
CA THR A 104 -6.79 -8.79 3.52
C THR A 104 -6.13 -7.82 4.49
N ARG A 105 -5.17 -8.34 5.26
CA ARG A 105 -4.30 -7.54 6.13
C ARG A 105 -3.06 -6.98 5.42
N MET A 106 -3.00 -7.08 4.10
CA MET A 106 -1.87 -6.57 3.34
C MET A 106 -2.08 -5.12 2.92
N LEU A 107 -1.02 -4.34 2.97
CA LEU A 107 -0.97 -2.99 2.45
C LEU A 107 -0.14 -3.00 1.16
N ASP A 108 -0.75 -2.63 0.03
CA ASP A 108 -0.05 -2.53 -1.26
C ASP A 108 1.01 -1.44 -1.22
N ILE A 109 2.20 -1.78 -1.69
CA ILE A 109 3.33 -0.87 -1.88
C ILE A 109 3.98 -1.12 -3.23
N THR A 110 4.82 -0.21 -3.65
CA THR A 110 5.62 -0.33 -4.88
C THR A 110 7.07 0.05 -4.62
N PHE A 111 7.99 -0.53 -5.41
CA PHE A 111 9.41 -0.12 -5.42
C PHE A 111 9.66 1.16 -6.22
N SER A 112 8.64 1.76 -6.83
CA SER A 112 8.75 2.98 -7.62
C SER A 112 8.03 4.15 -6.95
N SER A 113 8.76 5.19 -6.58
CA SER A 113 8.20 6.43 -6.08
C SER A 113 7.25 7.10 -7.08
N ASN A 114 7.56 7.01 -8.38
CA ASN A 114 6.72 7.58 -9.43
C ASN A 114 5.41 6.81 -9.61
N ILE A 115 5.42 5.47 -9.45
CA ILE A 115 4.18 4.69 -9.46
C ILE A 115 3.34 5.01 -8.22
N ALA A 116 3.95 5.16 -7.06
CA ALA A 116 3.22 5.61 -5.86
C ALA A 116 2.64 7.02 -6.06
N LEU A 117 3.41 7.93 -6.65
CA LEU A 117 2.93 9.28 -6.98
C LEU A 117 1.76 9.24 -7.96
N TYR A 118 1.79 8.35 -8.95
CA TYR A 118 0.66 8.13 -9.85
C TYR A 118 -0.61 7.79 -9.07
N PHE A 119 -0.55 6.83 -8.14
CA PHE A 119 -1.70 6.47 -7.31
C PHE A 119 -2.15 7.60 -6.37
N ALA A 120 -1.23 8.45 -5.93
CA ALA A 120 -1.56 9.61 -5.12
C ALA A 120 -2.26 10.71 -5.94
N LEU A 121 -1.78 10.99 -7.15
CA LEU A 121 -2.31 12.04 -7.99
C LEU A 121 -3.62 11.62 -8.72
N ASN A 122 -3.81 10.34 -9.00
CA ASN A 122 -4.95 9.87 -9.78
C ASN A 122 -6.22 9.81 -8.92
N GLY A 123 -7.26 10.52 -9.37
CA GLY A 123 -8.60 10.51 -8.76
C GLY A 123 -8.82 11.38 -7.52
N GLY A 124 -7.79 12.01 -6.97
CA GLY A 124 -7.95 12.90 -5.82
C GLY A 124 -8.32 14.35 -6.21
N LYS A 125 -8.95 15.07 -5.30
CA LYS A 125 -9.34 16.50 -5.48
C LYS A 125 -8.65 17.44 -4.49
N THR A 126 -8.00 16.87 -3.48
CA THR A 126 -7.34 17.56 -2.36
C THR A 126 -5.83 17.34 -2.42
N GLU A 127 -5.12 17.73 -1.40
CA GLU A 127 -3.73 17.30 -1.17
C GLU A 127 -3.67 15.78 -1.08
N CYS A 128 -2.66 15.21 -1.68
CA CYS A 128 -2.43 13.77 -1.64
C CYS A 128 -1.13 13.44 -0.90
N ALA A 129 -0.91 12.16 -0.61
CA ALA A 129 0.29 11.74 0.10
C ALA A 129 1.00 10.58 -0.59
N VAL A 130 2.34 10.60 -0.51
CA VAL A 130 3.17 9.42 -0.77
C VAL A 130 3.90 9.05 0.51
N PHE A 131 3.63 7.87 1.01
CA PHE A 131 4.39 7.28 2.11
C PHE A 131 5.59 6.53 1.56
N ALA A 132 6.74 6.71 2.20
CA ALA A 132 7.96 5.98 1.92
C ALA A 132 8.38 5.21 3.18
N PHE A 133 8.61 3.89 3.04
CA PHE A 133 8.99 3.00 4.13
C PHE A 133 10.38 2.44 3.88
N ASN A 134 11.29 2.60 4.84
CA ASN A 134 12.62 2.01 4.77
C ASN A 134 12.59 0.58 5.31
N ARG A 135 12.64 -0.40 4.41
CA ARG A 135 12.54 -1.83 4.75
C ARG A 135 13.65 -2.30 5.69
N LYS A 136 14.88 -1.80 5.47
CA LYS A 136 16.03 -2.18 6.31
C LYS A 136 15.92 -1.63 7.73
N ASN A 137 15.45 -0.39 7.85
CA ASN A 137 15.28 0.24 9.16
C ASN A 137 14.14 -0.42 9.94
N LEU A 138 13.01 -0.74 9.28
CA LEU A 138 11.92 -1.52 9.88
C LEU A 138 12.46 -2.83 10.45
N GLU A 139 13.15 -3.64 9.63
CA GLU A 139 13.73 -4.91 10.09
C GLU A 139 14.76 -4.73 11.20
N LYS A 140 15.57 -3.66 11.15
CA LYS A 140 16.57 -3.36 12.20
C LYS A 140 15.91 -3.08 13.53
N VAL A 141 14.87 -2.24 13.54
CA VAL A 141 14.11 -1.91 14.76
C VAL A 141 13.45 -3.17 15.33
N ASP A 142 12.83 -3.97 14.48
CA ASP A 142 12.18 -5.21 14.90
C ASP A 142 13.18 -6.20 15.54
N ARG A 143 14.35 -6.36 14.93
CA ARG A 143 15.43 -7.22 15.49
C ARG A 143 15.96 -6.69 16.80
N ASN A 144 16.14 -5.37 16.94
CA ASN A 144 16.56 -4.74 18.20
C ASN A 144 15.53 -4.95 19.31
N ASN A 145 14.24 -5.04 18.96
CA ASN A 145 13.15 -5.38 19.87
C ASN A 145 12.99 -6.89 20.12
N GLY A 146 13.97 -7.69 19.70
CA GLY A 146 13.98 -9.15 19.92
C GLY A 146 13.10 -9.94 18.97
N ILE A 147 12.54 -9.31 17.92
CA ILE A 147 11.71 -10.01 16.94
C ILE A 147 12.63 -10.68 15.91
N MET A 148 12.80 -12.00 16.09
CA MET A 148 13.58 -12.85 15.18
C MET A 148 12.63 -13.64 14.27
N ASN A 149 13.07 -13.96 13.06
CA ASN A 149 12.29 -14.77 12.09
C ASN A 149 10.90 -14.19 11.82
N LEU A 150 10.83 -12.94 11.35
CA LEU A 150 9.61 -12.16 11.12
C LEU A 150 8.50 -12.99 10.42
N ALA A 151 8.82 -13.67 9.31
CA ALA A 151 7.85 -14.45 8.55
C ALA A 151 7.23 -15.63 9.36
N VAL A 152 7.99 -16.23 10.27
CA VAL A 152 7.53 -17.35 11.12
C VAL A 152 6.61 -16.85 12.25
N ASN A 153 6.81 -15.62 12.68
CA ASN A 153 6.03 -15.01 13.78
C ASN A 153 4.79 -14.24 13.31
N LEU A 154 4.62 -14.10 11.98
CA LEU A 154 3.39 -13.54 11.44
C LEU A 154 2.18 -14.39 11.85
N PHE A 155 1.13 -13.71 12.31
CA PHE A 155 -0.17 -14.29 12.64
C PHE A 155 -0.17 -15.29 13.80
N LYS A 156 0.92 -15.40 14.54
CA LYS A 156 0.88 -16.12 15.81
C LYS A 156 0.11 -15.27 16.83
N ASP A 157 -0.92 -15.87 17.40
CA ASP A 157 -1.71 -15.27 18.47
C ASP A 157 -0.91 -15.28 19.79
N LYS A 158 0.19 -14.50 19.79
CA LYS A 158 1.00 -14.28 20.98
C LYS A 158 0.89 -12.81 21.32
N ARG A 159 -0.02 -12.48 22.22
CA ARG A 159 -0.13 -11.15 22.87
C ARG A 159 1.18 -10.71 23.55
N GLU A 160 2.14 -11.61 23.68
CA GLU A 160 3.46 -11.41 24.28
C GLU A 160 4.53 -10.90 23.29
N LEU A 161 4.28 -11.01 21.96
CA LEU A 161 5.23 -10.52 20.95
C LEU A 161 4.89 -9.07 20.59
N SER A 162 5.91 -8.22 20.56
CA SER A 162 5.78 -6.87 20.02
C SER A 162 5.24 -6.93 18.59
N SER A 163 4.31 -6.04 18.27
CA SER A 163 3.78 -5.93 16.91
C SER A 163 4.82 -5.37 15.96
N PHE A 164 4.84 -5.83 14.72
CA PHE A 164 5.82 -5.45 13.71
C PHE A 164 5.18 -5.41 12.31
N ILE A 165 5.92 -4.83 11.34
CA ILE A 165 5.52 -4.74 9.94
C ILE A 165 6.51 -5.54 9.09
N HIS A 166 6.03 -6.57 8.40
CA HIS A 166 6.84 -7.43 7.55
C HIS A 166 6.74 -7.03 6.07
N PRO A 167 7.84 -6.59 5.43
CA PRO A 167 7.88 -6.41 3.98
C PRO A 167 7.83 -7.77 3.27
N TYR A 168 6.91 -7.93 2.33
CA TYR A 168 6.69 -9.19 1.63
C TYR A 168 6.63 -9.03 0.12
N ASN A 169 7.45 -9.80 -0.59
CA ASN A 169 7.39 -9.95 -2.04
C ASN A 169 6.79 -11.33 -2.36
N THR A 170 5.83 -11.36 -3.28
CA THR A 170 5.24 -12.63 -3.72
C THR A 170 6.27 -13.51 -4.44
N LYS A 171 6.16 -14.82 -4.25
CA LYS A 171 6.96 -15.81 -4.97
C LYS A 171 6.50 -15.94 -6.42
N MET A 172 5.20 -15.72 -6.66
CA MET A 172 4.55 -15.77 -7.97
C MET A 172 3.86 -14.44 -8.25
N SER A 173 4.56 -13.53 -8.93
CA SER A 173 3.99 -12.25 -9.32
C SER A 173 3.02 -12.43 -10.50
N ASN A 174 1.88 -11.76 -10.43
CA ASN A 174 1.01 -11.58 -11.60
C ASN A 174 1.48 -10.37 -12.44
N GLU A 175 0.97 -10.26 -13.68
CA GLU A 175 1.33 -9.17 -14.59
C GLU A 175 1.15 -7.78 -13.96
N ARG A 176 0.03 -7.54 -13.26
CA ARG A 176 -0.25 -6.27 -12.60
C ARG A 176 0.82 -5.94 -11.56
N GLN A 177 1.21 -6.91 -10.72
CA GLN A 177 2.28 -6.70 -9.74
C GLN A 177 3.63 -6.40 -10.41
N MET A 178 3.94 -7.05 -11.53
CA MET A 178 5.16 -6.78 -12.29
C MET A 178 5.18 -5.36 -12.84
N TYR A 179 4.11 -4.93 -13.52
CA TYR A 179 4.03 -3.57 -14.07
C TYR A 179 4.03 -2.49 -12.99
N GLN A 180 3.38 -2.75 -11.87
CA GLN A 180 3.35 -1.84 -10.74
C GLN A 180 4.59 -1.94 -9.85
N ARG A 181 5.53 -2.84 -10.12
CA ARG A 181 6.65 -3.16 -9.24
C ARG A 181 6.18 -3.37 -7.80
N GLY A 182 5.06 -4.09 -7.66
CA GLY A 182 4.27 -4.19 -6.45
C GLY A 182 4.85 -5.19 -5.45
N ALA A 183 4.65 -4.89 -4.18
CA ALA A 183 4.93 -5.73 -3.03
C ALA A 183 3.93 -5.40 -1.92
N PHE A 184 4.13 -5.93 -0.72
CA PHE A 184 3.24 -5.71 0.41
C PHE A 184 3.99 -5.35 1.68
N LEU A 185 3.34 -4.57 2.56
CA LEU A 185 3.66 -4.51 3.97
C LEU A 185 2.56 -5.28 4.72
N VAL A 186 2.98 -6.17 5.60
CA VAL A 186 2.07 -7.07 6.32
C VAL A 186 2.21 -6.82 7.82
N PRO A 187 1.18 -6.30 8.50
CA PRO A 187 1.18 -6.17 9.95
C PRO A 187 1.14 -7.55 10.59
N SER A 188 1.88 -7.74 11.68
CA SER A 188 2.05 -9.03 12.36
C SER A 188 0.77 -9.55 12.99
N ASN A 189 -0.17 -8.67 13.35
CA ASN A 189 -1.45 -9.04 13.93
C ASN A 189 -2.59 -8.24 13.29
N ILE A 190 -3.82 -8.54 13.70
CA ILE A 190 -5.06 -7.93 13.19
C ILE A 190 -5.80 -7.13 14.27
N TYR A 191 -5.28 -7.11 15.50
CA TYR A 191 -5.91 -6.44 16.63
C TYR A 191 -5.62 -4.94 16.65
N GLU A 192 -4.47 -4.57 16.08
CA GLU A 192 -4.01 -3.20 15.93
C GLU A 192 -4.12 -2.75 14.47
N THR A 193 -4.42 -1.49 14.27
CA THR A 193 -4.36 -0.88 12.94
C THR A 193 -2.91 -0.74 12.46
N PHE A 194 -2.73 -0.60 11.17
CA PHE A 194 -1.39 -0.40 10.60
C PHE A 194 -0.70 0.84 11.20
N ASP A 195 -1.43 1.95 11.38
CA ASP A 195 -0.91 3.18 11.99
C ASP A 195 -0.51 2.99 13.45
N GLU A 196 -1.26 2.20 14.23
CA GLU A 196 -0.90 1.90 15.62
C GLU A 196 0.42 1.11 15.70
N ILE A 197 0.59 0.11 14.82
CA ILE A 197 1.84 -0.64 14.76
C ILE A 197 2.99 0.26 14.30
N LEU A 198 2.78 1.08 13.27
CA LEU A 198 3.78 1.99 12.73
C LEU A 198 4.23 3.03 13.78
N SER A 199 3.33 3.47 14.66
CA SER A 199 3.65 4.45 15.71
C SER A 199 4.68 3.96 16.74
N ARG A 200 5.00 2.68 16.76
CA ARG A 200 6.02 2.09 17.64
C ARG A 200 7.43 2.17 17.09
N TYR A 201 7.56 2.51 15.79
CA TYR A 201 8.86 2.72 15.18
C TYR A 201 9.33 4.15 15.48
N PRO A 202 10.49 4.32 16.14
CA PRO A 202 11.01 5.64 16.47
C PRO A 202 11.24 6.49 15.20
N LYS A 203 10.92 7.75 15.30
CA LYS A 203 11.11 8.71 14.19
C LYS A 203 12.58 8.85 13.79
N GLU A 204 13.45 8.78 14.79
CA GLU A 204 14.91 8.87 14.67
C GLU A 204 15.50 7.73 13.83
N ASP A 205 14.86 6.57 13.84
CA ASP A 205 15.25 5.42 13.01
C ASP A 205 14.90 5.59 11.54
N ASN A 206 14.20 6.67 11.17
CA ASN A 206 13.86 7.01 9.79
C ASN A 206 13.20 5.83 9.05
N CYS A 207 12.26 5.17 9.73
CA CYS A 207 11.53 4.01 9.19
C CYS A 207 10.47 4.40 8.18
N CYS A 208 9.86 5.59 8.35
CA CYS A 208 8.79 6.08 7.49
C CYS A 208 8.88 7.59 7.29
N LYS A 209 8.61 8.03 6.05
CA LYS A 209 8.39 9.43 5.67
C LYS A 209 7.04 9.56 4.99
N LYS A 210 6.38 10.70 5.18
CA LYS A 210 5.14 11.05 4.47
C LYS A 210 5.36 12.34 3.70
N PHE A 211 5.31 12.25 2.38
CA PHE A 211 5.36 13.39 1.48
C PHE A 211 3.93 13.85 1.20
N ILE A 212 3.59 15.06 1.63
CA ILE A 212 2.30 15.68 1.34
C ILE A 212 2.48 16.51 0.07
N ILE A 213 1.80 16.14 -0.99
CA ILE A 213 1.89 16.79 -2.29
C ILE A 213 0.77 17.81 -2.38
N GLU A 214 1.11 19.08 -2.51
CA GLU A 214 0.13 20.14 -2.66
C GLU A 214 -0.74 19.95 -3.91
N LYS A 215 -2.01 20.30 -3.78
CA LYS A 215 -2.98 20.21 -4.88
C LYS A 215 -2.50 20.94 -6.15
N SER A 216 -1.80 22.06 -6.00
CA SER A 216 -1.24 22.87 -7.09
C SER A 216 -0.31 22.09 -8.01
N LEU A 217 0.42 21.10 -7.47
CA LEU A 217 1.36 20.25 -8.22
C LEU A 217 0.71 19.11 -9.00
N ARG A 218 -0.59 18.86 -8.79
CA ARG A 218 -1.26 17.71 -9.43
C ARG A 218 -1.13 17.73 -10.95
N LYS A 219 -1.39 18.88 -11.57
CA LYS A 219 -1.34 19.01 -13.04
C LYS A 219 0.07 18.74 -13.57
N GLU A 220 1.06 19.37 -12.99
CA GLU A 220 2.47 19.19 -13.37
C GLU A 220 2.92 17.74 -13.15
N GLY A 221 2.61 17.17 -11.98
CA GLY A 221 2.94 15.80 -11.65
C GLY A 221 2.33 14.77 -12.60
N LEU A 222 1.06 14.92 -12.96
CA LEU A 222 0.39 14.03 -13.94
C LEU A 222 1.02 14.14 -15.33
N LYS A 223 1.39 15.36 -15.76
CA LYS A 223 2.09 15.58 -17.04
C LYS A 223 3.46 14.89 -17.05
N GLN A 224 4.25 15.08 -16.00
CA GLN A 224 5.55 14.42 -15.85
C GLN A 224 5.43 12.88 -15.85
N LEU A 225 4.42 12.33 -15.19
CA LEU A 225 4.18 10.90 -15.18
C LEU A 225 3.75 10.37 -16.56
N LEU A 226 2.95 11.13 -17.29
CA LEU A 226 2.57 10.81 -18.66
C LEU A 226 3.81 10.78 -19.59
N ASP A 227 4.70 11.77 -19.47
CA ASP A 227 5.96 11.84 -20.25
C ASP A 227 6.88 10.66 -19.91
N MET A 228 6.81 10.12 -18.70
CA MET A 228 7.50 8.90 -18.27
C MET A 228 6.76 7.61 -18.67
N ASN A 229 5.65 7.71 -19.40
CA ASN A 229 4.78 6.58 -19.76
C ASN A 229 4.21 5.83 -18.52
N ILE A 230 3.98 6.53 -17.40
CA ILE A 230 3.32 5.99 -16.20
C ILE A 230 1.85 6.38 -16.25
N THR A 231 1.03 5.48 -16.76
CA THR A 231 -0.40 5.67 -17.02
C THR A 231 -1.20 4.44 -16.60
N SER A 232 -2.52 4.53 -16.55
CA SER A 232 -3.38 3.36 -16.37
C SER A 232 -3.08 2.27 -17.39
N ARG A 233 -2.80 2.63 -18.65
CA ARG A 233 -2.50 1.68 -19.72
C ARG A 233 -1.26 0.83 -19.42
N THR A 234 -0.24 1.42 -18.83
CA THR A 234 1.02 0.72 -18.51
C THR A 234 0.97 0.00 -17.15
N LEU A 235 0.15 0.48 -16.22
CA LEU A 235 0.08 -0.08 -14.86
C LEU A 235 -1.00 -1.16 -14.69
N PHE A 236 -2.00 -1.17 -15.57
CA PHE A 236 -3.11 -2.14 -15.52
C PHE A 236 -3.20 -2.87 -16.86
N PRO A 237 -2.77 -4.13 -16.94
CA PRO A 237 -2.82 -4.87 -18.19
C PRO A 237 -4.26 -5.09 -18.64
N GLY A 238 -4.44 -5.09 -19.98
CA GLY A 238 -5.73 -5.37 -20.60
C GLY A 238 -6.58 -4.13 -20.89
N LEU A 239 -7.82 -4.39 -21.30
CA LEU A 239 -8.77 -3.37 -21.78
C LEU A 239 -9.11 -2.33 -20.71
N ASP A 240 -9.22 -2.75 -19.45
CA ASP A 240 -9.50 -1.86 -18.32
C ASP A 240 -8.48 -0.72 -18.19
N GLY A 241 -7.18 -1.05 -18.22
CA GLY A 241 -6.11 -0.06 -18.16
C GLY A 241 -6.12 0.86 -19.36
N TYR A 242 -6.35 0.32 -20.54
CA TYR A 242 -6.49 1.12 -21.76
C TYR A 242 -7.65 2.11 -21.64
N CYS A 243 -8.85 1.67 -21.28
CA CYS A 243 -10.02 2.54 -21.13
C CYS A 243 -9.81 3.64 -20.09
N ARG A 244 -9.20 3.32 -18.93
CA ARG A 244 -8.85 4.32 -17.92
C ARG A 244 -7.86 5.35 -18.45
N SER A 245 -6.88 4.92 -19.25
CA SER A 245 -5.88 5.83 -19.82
C SER A 245 -6.45 6.84 -20.81
N LEU A 246 -7.54 6.52 -21.48
CA LEU A 246 -8.24 7.48 -22.36
C LEU A 246 -8.74 8.69 -21.54
N HIS A 247 -9.33 8.44 -20.38
CA HIS A 247 -9.77 9.53 -19.50
C HIS A 247 -8.60 10.41 -19.06
N GLU A 248 -7.48 9.81 -18.65
CA GLU A 248 -6.26 10.50 -18.23
C GLU A 248 -5.71 11.38 -19.35
N TYR A 249 -5.56 10.81 -20.53
CA TYR A 249 -5.02 11.48 -21.70
C TYR A 249 -5.87 12.70 -22.11
N TYR A 250 -7.19 12.52 -22.24
CA TYR A 250 -8.09 13.63 -22.59
C TYR A 250 -8.15 14.69 -21.49
N THR A 251 -8.07 14.32 -20.22
CA THR A 251 -8.00 15.28 -19.12
C THR A 251 -6.73 16.13 -19.19
N ALA A 252 -5.60 15.51 -19.50
CA ALA A 252 -4.33 16.23 -19.67
C ALA A 252 -4.35 17.19 -20.88
N LEU A 253 -4.93 16.77 -22.00
CA LEU A 253 -5.03 17.61 -23.22
C LEU A 253 -6.00 18.77 -23.07
N LEU A 254 -7.15 18.59 -22.43
CA LEU A 254 -8.17 19.65 -22.27
C LEU A 254 -7.67 20.82 -21.42
N GLN A 255 -6.59 20.65 -20.68
CA GLN A 255 -6.02 21.72 -19.87
C GLN A 255 -5.10 22.67 -20.63
N ASP A 256 -4.75 22.35 -21.87
CA ASP A 256 -3.96 23.23 -22.76
C ASP A 256 -4.82 24.08 -23.72
N ILE A 257 -6.17 23.96 -23.62
CA ILE A 257 -7.09 24.84 -24.35
C ILE A 257 -7.22 26.14 -23.54
N PRO A 258 -6.81 27.28 -24.07
CA PRO A 258 -7.05 28.58 -23.40
C PRO A 258 -8.53 28.75 -23.15
N SER A 259 -8.91 29.16 -21.96
CA SER A 259 -10.27 29.63 -21.67
C SER A 259 -10.60 30.80 -22.62
N GLN A 260 -11.52 30.55 -23.55
CA GLN A 260 -12.08 31.59 -24.42
C GLN A 260 -12.89 32.59 -23.64
#